data_b25e5a2c13008ed9c53b7a92dd938a10
#
_entry.id   b25e5a2c13008ed9c53b7a92dd938a10
#
_cell.length_a   1.000
_cell.length_b   1.000
_cell.length_c   1.000
_cell.angle_alpha   90.00
_cell.angle_beta   90.00
_cell.angle_gamma   90.00
#
_symmetry.space_group_name_H-M   'P 1'
#
loop_
_entity.id
_entity.type
_entity.pdbx_description
1 polymer ?
#
loop_
_entity_poly.entity_id
_entity_poly.type
_entity_poly.pdbx_seq_one_letter_code
_entity_poly.pdbx_strand_id
1 'polypeptide(L)'
;MKVNLGVNIFKAGLCEEVNQLVIFRFVGFYISDNNEFIVVFPKGYKLPDSEVQLSEDIANLINTLSRYQKESNFDPENTQIFGDAGNYTSLSAAHWLIKDFITNGIFINNKISYVRNQNNNIDWPKTIKYMNPVISNKQVAYLEFVSRKKRTDESNLLTRVHGYIVYQSFKILGPFIGLKIPPELIEYTNQLLQEYDINQIIHFIEQERNNFFTDREVHLCNKLIEFLKGNSSVEANSNIMCLAVRHFHVVWEKICSFLFANMSANNIMPNPFWQVNDKSIKTSQIPDVMLRNKNQLYIIDAKYYTLYKNLKGLPGWGDLVKQFFYLYTLKDRVDNIREMFNIFVFPGTSNEIIKYYGKSAVEGVESLGYIYGFTLDVSKALKMYAHYNSNQMKKNLVEVVQRSI
;
A
#
# COMPACT_ATOMS: atom_id res chain seq x y z
N MET A 1 -14.47 -19.81 18.27
CA MET A 1 -15.16 -19.87 16.97
C MET A 1 -14.41 -20.89 16.11
N LYS A 2 -15.02 -22.02 15.73
CA LYS A 2 -14.39 -22.95 14.78
C LYS A 2 -14.59 -22.36 13.40
N VAL A 3 -13.57 -21.74 12.84
CA VAL A 3 -13.56 -21.30 11.43
C VAL A 3 -13.40 -22.57 10.60
N ASN A 4 -14.35 -22.86 9.73
CA ASN A 4 -14.23 -23.98 8.80
C ASN A 4 -13.32 -23.55 7.64
N LEU A 5 -12.02 -23.62 7.88
CA LEU A 5 -11.02 -23.28 6.90
C LEU A 5 -11.06 -24.29 5.77
N GLY A 6 -11.40 -23.87 4.57
CA GLY A 6 -11.45 -24.74 3.40
C GLY A 6 -10.12 -25.47 3.19
N VAL A 7 -10.18 -26.68 2.63
CA VAL A 7 -9.02 -27.58 2.39
C VAL A 7 -7.89 -26.89 1.61
N ASN A 8 -8.21 -25.88 0.83
CA ASN A 8 -7.27 -25.19 -0.07
C ASN A 8 -6.24 -24.31 0.67
N ILE A 9 -6.59 -23.70 1.82
CA ILE A 9 -5.65 -22.87 2.59
C ILE A 9 -4.50 -23.70 3.20
N PHE A 10 -4.81 -24.92 3.61
CA PHE A 10 -3.80 -25.89 4.11
C PHE A 10 -2.94 -26.41 2.96
N LYS A 11 -3.54 -26.76 1.81
CA LYS A 11 -2.79 -27.21 0.62
C LYS A 11 -1.85 -26.14 0.08
N ALA A 12 -2.22 -24.87 0.17
CA ALA A 12 -1.36 -23.74 -0.19
C ALA A 12 -0.24 -23.48 0.83
N GLY A 13 -0.21 -24.21 1.96
CA GLY A 13 0.79 -23.97 3.02
C GLY A 13 0.67 -22.61 3.71
N LEU A 14 -0.50 -22.00 3.66
CA LEU A 14 -0.78 -20.69 4.27
C LEU A 14 -1.15 -20.80 5.75
N CYS A 15 -1.49 -22.00 6.21
CA CYS A 15 -1.68 -22.29 7.61
C CYS A 15 -1.24 -23.73 7.92
N GLU A 16 -1.01 -23.98 9.19
CA GLU A 16 -0.74 -25.31 9.74
C GLU A 16 -1.54 -25.52 11.02
N GLU A 17 -1.83 -26.77 11.31
CA GLU A 17 -2.47 -27.13 12.57
C GLU A 17 -1.40 -27.67 13.54
N VAL A 18 -1.25 -27.00 14.70
CA VAL A 18 -0.33 -27.40 15.74
C VAL A 18 -1.11 -27.44 17.05
N ASN A 19 -1.17 -28.63 17.71
CA ASN A 19 -1.88 -28.81 18.98
C ASN A 19 -3.34 -28.33 18.95
N GLN A 20 -4.09 -28.66 17.90
CA GLN A 20 -5.49 -28.23 17.65
C GLN A 20 -5.67 -26.70 17.47
N LEU A 21 -4.59 -25.96 17.28
CA LEU A 21 -4.61 -24.55 16.94
C LEU A 21 -4.18 -24.34 15.49
N VAL A 22 -4.93 -23.51 14.78
CA VAL A 22 -4.55 -23.11 13.42
C VAL A 22 -3.60 -21.92 13.50
N ILE A 23 -2.40 -22.10 12.96
CA ILE A 23 -1.39 -21.05 12.87
C ILE A 23 -1.33 -20.55 11.44
N PHE A 24 -1.64 -19.28 11.24
CA PHE A 24 -1.50 -18.62 9.94
C PHE A 24 -0.03 -18.24 9.68
N ARG A 25 0.47 -18.62 8.51
CA ARG A 25 1.84 -18.36 8.07
C ARG A 25 1.90 -17.26 7.00
N PHE A 26 0.96 -16.32 7.04
CA PHE A 26 0.90 -15.17 6.15
C PHE A 26 0.34 -13.94 6.87
N VAL A 27 0.50 -12.80 6.24
CA VAL A 27 -0.19 -11.54 6.57
C VAL A 27 -0.93 -11.08 5.32
N GLY A 28 -2.20 -10.75 5.45
CA GLY A 28 -3.02 -10.33 4.32
C GLY A 28 -4.44 -10.87 4.37
N PHE A 29 -4.99 -11.16 3.19
CA PHE A 29 -6.41 -11.45 2.97
C PHE A 29 -6.57 -12.80 2.29
N TYR A 30 -7.57 -13.54 2.72
CA TYR A 30 -7.97 -14.81 2.11
C TYR A 30 -9.49 -14.92 2.09
N ILE A 31 -10.04 -15.31 0.94
CA ILE A 31 -11.45 -15.64 0.79
C ILE A 31 -11.53 -17.14 0.58
N SER A 32 -12.27 -17.84 1.47
CA SER A 32 -12.48 -19.28 1.36
C SER A 32 -13.50 -19.62 0.29
N ASP A 33 -13.54 -20.89 -0.13
CA ASP A 33 -14.52 -21.44 -1.08
C ASP A 33 -15.97 -21.22 -0.58
N ASN A 34 -16.17 -21.08 0.71
CA ASN A 34 -17.46 -20.81 1.35
C ASN A 34 -17.77 -19.29 1.47
N ASN A 35 -17.04 -18.42 0.78
CA ASN A 35 -17.12 -16.97 0.92
C ASN A 35 -16.85 -16.46 2.36
N GLU A 36 -16.10 -17.19 3.16
CA GLU A 36 -15.62 -16.69 4.44
C GLU A 36 -14.39 -15.82 4.24
N PHE A 37 -14.37 -14.67 4.90
CA PHE A 37 -13.31 -13.68 4.79
C PHE A 37 -12.36 -13.80 5.98
N ILE A 38 -11.08 -14.01 5.70
CA ILE A 38 -10.04 -14.10 6.72
C ILE A 38 -9.05 -12.98 6.48
N VAL A 39 -8.83 -12.16 7.51
CA VAL A 39 -7.79 -11.12 7.53
C VAL A 39 -6.77 -11.50 8.61
N VAL A 40 -5.52 -11.63 8.21
CA VAL A 40 -4.41 -11.90 9.12
C VAL A 40 -3.55 -10.65 9.22
N PHE A 41 -3.58 -10.02 10.38
CA PHE A 41 -2.77 -8.84 10.68
C PHE A 41 -1.33 -9.22 11.06
N PRO A 42 -0.38 -8.27 10.95
CA PRO A 42 0.99 -8.49 11.39
C PRO A 42 1.09 -8.82 12.89
N LYS A 43 2.22 -9.45 13.26
CA LYS A 43 2.57 -9.68 14.66
C LYS A 43 2.49 -8.37 15.47
N GLY A 44 2.08 -8.47 16.72
CA GLY A 44 1.94 -7.31 17.60
C GLY A 44 0.70 -6.46 17.37
N TYR A 45 -0.13 -6.75 16.36
CA TYR A 45 -1.41 -6.07 16.18
C TYR A 45 -2.43 -6.55 17.23
N LYS A 46 -3.21 -5.62 17.75
CA LYS A 46 -4.34 -5.89 18.65
C LYS A 46 -5.63 -5.43 17.96
N LEU A 47 -6.60 -6.33 17.92
CA LEU A 47 -7.93 -5.99 17.38
C LEU A 47 -8.52 -4.83 18.20
N PRO A 48 -8.99 -3.76 17.53
CA PRO A 48 -9.68 -2.67 18.20
C PRO A 48 -11.10 -3.08 18.60
N ASP A 49 -11.64 -2.40 19.60
CA ASP A 49 -13.03 -2.61 20.05
C ASP A 49 -14.05 -1.95 19.07
N SER A 50 -13.58 -1.02 18.23
CA SER A 50 -14.41 -0.28 17.26
C SER A 50 -14.34 -0.93 15.88
N GLU A 51 -15.50 -1.25 15.31
CA GLU A 51 -15.62 -1.74 13.92
C GLU A 51 -15.10 -0.70 12.89
N VAL A 52 -15.31 0.58 13.15
CA VAL A 52 -14.81 1.66 12.30
C VAL A 52 -13.28 1.65 12.26
N GLN A 53 -12.64 1.53 13.43
CA GLN A 53 -11.19 1.45 13.50
C GLN A 53 -10.67 0.17 12.83
N LEU A 54 -11.36 -0.95 13.01
CA LEU A 54 -10.98 -2.20 12.33
C LEU A 54 -11.05 -2.06 10.80
N SER A 55 -12.09 -1.42 10.28
CA SER A 55 -12.23 -1.16 8.84
C SER A 55 -11.12 -0.24 8.30
N GLU A 56 -10.73 0.78 9.08
CA GLU A 56 -9.59 1.63 8.72
C GLU A 56 -8.27 0.84 8.72
N ASP A 57 -8.05 -0.01 9.72
CA ASP A 57 -6.83 -0.82 9.81
C ASP A 57 -6.73 -1.85 8.68
N ILE A 58 -7.86 -2.44 8.28
CA ILE A 58 -7.95 -3.30 7.09
C ILE A 58 -7.56 -2.52 5.83
N ALA A 59 -8.12 -1.34 5.65
CA ALA A 59 -7.80 -0.47 4.51
C ALA A 59 -6.31 -0.06 4.49
N ASN A 60 -5.74 0.23 5.66
CA ASN A 60 -4.32 0.56 5.80
C ASN A 60 -3.44 -0.65 5.48
N LEU A 61 -3.83 -1.87 5.86
CA LEU A 61 -3.11 -3.09 5.51
C LEU A 61 -3.12 -3.33 3.99
N ILE A 62 -4.29 -3.19 3.32
CA ILE A 62 -4.40 -3.28 1.86
C ILE A 62 -3.45 -2.29 1.18
N ASN A 63 -3.50 -1.02 1.59
CA ASN A 63 -2.68 0.03 0.99
C ASN A 63 -1.19 -0.19 1.26
N THR A 64 -0.83 -0.70 2.45
CA THR A 64 0.55 -1.06 2.81
C THR A 64 1.10 -2.14 1.89
N LEU A 65 0.37 -3.23 1.73
CA LEU A 65 0.78 -4.34 0.86
C LEU A 65 0.88 -3.92 -0.61
N SER A 66 -0.09 -3.12 -1.08
CA SER A 66 -0.10 -2.59 -2.44
C SER A 66 1.06 -1.62 -2.70
N ARG A 67 1.38 -0.75 -1.72
CA ARG A 67 2.53 0.14 -1.80
C ARG A 67 3.84 -0.65 -1.82
N TYR A 68 3.98 -1.60 -0.89
CA TYR A 68 5.18 -2.44 -0.82
C TYR A 68 5.44 -3.16 -2.14
N GLN A 69 4.40 -3.72 -2.76
CA GLN A 69 4.50 -4.38 -4.07
C GLN A 69 4.98 -3.43 -5.18
N LYS A 70 4.48 -2.19 -5.21
CA LYS A 70 4.90 -1.20 -6.21
C LYS A 70 6.35 -0.73 -6.03
N GLU A 71 6.82 -0.63 -4.78
CA GLU A 71 8.16 -0.13 -4.45
C GLU A 71 9.25 -1.21 -4.50
N SER A 72 8.92 -2.45 -4.19
CA SER A 72 9.83 -3.57 -4.38
C SER A 72 9.78 -3.96 -5.86
N ASN A 73 10.87 -3.72 -6.61
CA ASN A 73 11.07 -4.35 -7.91
C ASN A 73 11.03 -5.86 -7.68
N PHE A 74 9.86 -6.42 -7.83
CA PHE A 74 9.37 -7.72 -7.47
C PHE A 74 10.47 -8.80 -7.49
N ASP A 75 10.99 -9.17 -6.32
CA ASP A 75 11.75 -10.39 -6.14
C ASP A 75 10.79 -11.44 -5.54
N PRO A 76 10.19 -12.30 -6.39
CA PRO A 76 9.21 -13.31 -5.96
C PRO A 76 9.80 -14.34 -4.99
N GLU A 77 11.11 -14.56 -5.03
CA GLU A 77 11.78 -15.58 -4.20
C GLU A 77 11.90 -15.10 -2.73
N ASN A 78 12.12 -13.82 -2.50
CA ASN A 78 12.35 -13.31 -1.15
C ASN A 78 11.06 -13.00 -0.37
N THR A 79 9.95 -12.70 -1.01
CA THR A 79 8.71 -12.35 -0.31
C THR A 79 7.66 -13.43 -0.31
N GLN A 80 7.71 -14.39 -1.24
CA GLN A 80 6.68 -15.39 -1.47
C GLN A 80 5.27 -14.81 -1.30
N ILE A 81 4.92 -13.92 -2.22
CA ILE A 81 3.59 -13.35 -2.29
C ILE A 81 2.67 -14.42 -2.89
N PHE A 82 1.61 -14.80 -2.16
CA PHE A 82 0.57 -15.66 -2.66
C PHE A 82 -0.54 -14.81 -3.27
N GLY A 83 -0.95 -15.20 -4.44
CA GLY A 83 -1.86 -14.42 -5.28
C GLY A 83 -1.08 -13.70 -6.38
N ASP A 84 -1.72 -13.54 -7.52
CA ASP A 84 -1.13 -12.82 -8.64
C ASP A 84 -0.78 -11.38 -8.26
N ALA A 85 0.32 -10.89 -8.78
CA ALA A 85 0.72 -9.49 -8.63
C ALA A 85 -0.42 -8.52 -9.01
N GLY A 86 -1.27 -8.94 -9.96
CA GLY A 86 -2.49 -8.25 -10.34
C GLY A 86 -3.51 -8.09 -9.22
N ASN A 87 -3.67 -9.06 -8.33
CA ASN A 87 -4.68 -9.04 -7.28
C ASN A 87 -4.44 -7.94 -6.23
N TYR A 88 -3.19 -7.61 -5.88
CA TYR A 88 -2.88 -6.50 -4.96
C TYR A 88 -3.25 -5.15 -5.56
N THR A 89 -2.90 -4.96 -6.83
CA THR A 89 -3.20 -3.73 -7.57
C THR A 89 -4.71 -3.55 -7.69
N SER A 90 -5.41 -4.63 -7.97
CA SER A 90 -6.87 -4.68 -8.09
C SER A 90 -7.57 -4.28 -6.79
N LEU A 91 -7.14 -4.78 -5.62
CA LEU A 91 -7.76 -4.42 -4.33
C LEU A 91 -7.48 -2.97 -3.92
N SER A 92 -6.27 -2.47 -4.19
CA SER A 92 -5.98 -1.04 -3.97
C SER A 92 -6.83 -0.16 -4.89
N ALA A 93 -7.01 -0.58 -6.15
CA ALA A 93 -7.89 0.10 -7.09
C ALA A 93 -9.34 0.06 -6.62
N ALA A 94 -9.84 -1.12 -6.22
CA ALA A 94 -11.18 -1.29 -5.67
C ALA A 94 -11.44 -0.38 -4.46
N HIS A 95 -10.52 -0.33 -3.52
CA HIS A 95 -10.64 0.53 -2.33
C HIS A 95 -10.70 2.02 -2.71
N TRP A 96 -9.86 2.46 -3.64
CA TRP A 96 -9.88 3.84 -4.11
C TRP A 96 -11.20 4.16 -4.84
N LEU A 97 -11.67 3.27 -5.71
CA LEU A 97 -12.92 3.42 -6.46
C LEU A 97 -14.14 3.49 -5.54
N ILE A 98 -14.19 2.69 -4.47
CA ILE A 98 -15.23 2.77 -3.45
C ILE A 98 -15.21 4.15 -2.78
N LYS A 99 -14.04 4.66 -2.38
CA LYS A 99 -13.92 5.99 -1.76
C LYS A 99 -14.31 7.11 -2.71
N ASP A 100 -13.87 7.05 -3.97
CA ASP A 100 -14.24 8.05 -4.97
C ASP A 100 -15.75 8.05 -5.21
N PHE A 101 -16.36 6.88 -5.31
CA PHE A 101 -17.82 6.73 -5.46
C PHE A 101 -18.59 7.30 -4.27
N ILE A 102 -18.19 7.00 -3.04
CA ILE A 102 -18.84 7.54 -1.82
C ILE A 102 -18.79 9.08 -1.81
N THR A 103 -17.70 9.66 -2.32
CA THR A 103 -17.49 11.11 -2.32
C THR A 103 -18.18 11.81 -3.48
N ASN A 104 -18.18 11.21 -4.67
CA ASN A 104 -18.51 11.88 -5.93
C ASN A 104 -19.67 11.22 -6.70
N GLY A 105 -20.14 10.05 -6.27
CA GLY A 105 -21.16 9.25 -6.98
C GLY A 105 -20.60 8.59 -8.25
N ILE A 106 -21.50 8.12 -9.11
CA ILE A 106 -21.16 7.54 -10.41
C ILE A 106 -20.52 8.60 -11.30
N PHE A 107 -19.41 8.22 -11.94
CA PHE A 107 -18.77 9.07 -12.93
C PHE A 107 -19.64 9.15 -14.20
N ILE A 108 -20.08 10.34 -14.54
CA ILE A 108 -20.87 10.60 -15.73
C ILE A 108 -20.01 11.39 -16.71
N ASN A 109 -19.75 10.79 -17.89
CA ASN A 109 -19.00 11.45 -18.93
C ASN A 109 -19.87 12.48 -19.65
N ASN A 110 -19.61 13.76 -19.37
CA ASN A 110 -20.32 14.87 -20.00
C ASN A 110 -19.72 15.18 -21.36
N LYS A 111 -20.44 14.91 -22.46
CA LYS A 111 -20.03 15.32 -23.80
C LYS A 111 -20.50 16.76 -24.06
N ILE A 112 -19.57 17.57 -24.57
CA ILE A 112 -19.92 18.89 -25.09
C ILE A 112 -20.37 18.71 -26.53
N SER A 113 -21.66 18.95 -26.79
CA SER A 113 -22.18 19.04 -28.14
C SER A 113 -22.29 20.51 -28.57
N TYR A 114 -22.11 20.76 -29.85
CA TYR A 114 -22.23 22.09 -30.41
C TYR A 114 -23.52 22.15 -31.21
N VAL A 115 -24.34 23.15 -30.90
CA VAL A 115 -25.65 23.36 -31.53
C VAL A 115 -25.75 24.77 -32.07
N ARG A 116 -26.52 24.99 -33.13
CA ARG A 116 -26.74 26.33 -33.72
C ARG A 116 -27.94 26.99 -33.04
N ASN A 117 -27.79 28.29 -32.77
CA ASN A 117 -28.89 29.19 -32.36
C ASN A 117 -29.70 28.70 -31.14
N GLN A 118 -29.06 28.07 -30.11
CA GLN A 118 -29.73 27.71 -28.88
C GLN A 118 -29.27 28.62 -27.74
N ASN A 119 -30.17 28.85 -26.77
CA ASN A 119 -29.91 29.66 -25.56
C ASN A 119 -28.97 28.97 -24.58
N ASN A 120 -27.72 28.75 -24.99
CA ASN A 120 -26.62 28.19 -24.19
C ASN A 120 -25.40 29.09 -24.33
N ASN A 121 -24.33 28.77 -23.62
CA ASN A 121 -23.09 29.55 -23.71
C ASN A 121 -22.53 29.53 -25.13
N ILE A 122 -22.38 30.72 -25.73
CA ILE A 122 -21.87 30.89 -27.11
C ILE A 122 -20.39 30.54 -27.15
N ASP A 123 -20.02 29.68 -28.13
CA ASP A 123 -18.64 29.42 -28.48
C ASP A 123 -18.20 30.42 -29.56
N TRP A 124 -17.66 31.56 -29.17
CA TRP A 124 -17.23 32.62 -30.06
C TRP A 124 -16.17 32.17 -31.08
N PRO A 125 -15.12 31.40 -30.72
CA PRO A 125 -14.17 30.90 -31.69
C PRO A 125 -14.82 30.07 -32.78
N LYS A 126 -15.78 29.19 -32.46
CA LYS A 126 -16.50 28.41 -33.44
C LYS A 126 -17.53 29.22 -34.21
N THR A 127 -18.19 30.18 -33.57
CA THR A 127 -19.09 31.10 -34.24
C THR A 127 -18.35 31.90 -35.28
N ILE A 128 -17.22 32.47 -34.99
CA ILE A 128 -16.39 33.23 -35.93
C ILE A 128 -15.88 32.35 -37.07
N LYS A 129 -15.53 31.11 -36.76
CA LYS A 129 -14.99 30.17 -37.76
C LYS A 129 -16.03 29.64 -38.73
N TYR A 130 -17.28 29.43 -38.26
CA TYR A 130 -18.27 28.66 -39.04
C TYR A 130 -19.52 29.45 -39.43
N MET A 131 -19.75 30.66 -38.84
CA MET A 131 -20.92 31.48 -39.15
C MET A 131 -20.52 32.68 -39.96
N ASN A 132 -21.42 33.08 -40.88
CA ASN A 132 -21.21 34.28 -41.72
C ASN A 132 -21.52 35.55 -40.93
N PRO A 133 -20.57 36.49 -40.84
CA PRO A 133 -20.84 37.80 -40.21
C PRO A 133 -21.68 38.70 -41.13
N VAL A 134 -22.55 39.45 -40.53
CA VAL A 134 -23.25 40.57 -41.22
C VAL A 134 -22.48 41.84 -40.88
N ILE A 135 -22.06 42.57 -41.91
CA ILE A 135 -21.33 43.82 -41.77
C ILE A 135 -22.25 44.97 -42.15
N SER A 136 -22.49 45.87 -41.21
CA SER A 136 -23.26 47.11 -41.42
C SER A 136 -22.58 48.23 -40.64
N ASN A 137 -22.41 49.39 -41.33
CA ASN A 137 -21.83 50.62 -40.75
C ASN A 137 -20.51 50.41 -39.99
N LYS A 138 -19.58 49.60 -40.53
CA LYS A 138 -18.29 49.22 -39.93
C LYS A 138 -18.42 48.38 -38.62
N GLN A 139 -19.60 47.88 -38.31
CA GLN A 139 -19.84 46.95 -37.23
C GLN A 139 -20.04 45.53 -37.75
N VAL A 140 -19.50 44.54 -37.04
CA VAL A 140 -19.65 43.12 -37.35
C VAL A 140 -20.65 42.52 -36.38
N ALA A 141 -21.71 41.91 -36.88
CA ALA A 141 -22.71 41.18 -36.10
C ALA A 141 -22.86 39.76 -36.57
N TYR A 142 -23.06 38.82 -35.68
CA TYR A 142 -23.40 37.42 -36.00
C TYR A 142 -24.88 37.22 -35.67
N LEU A 143 -25.69 36.92 -36.71
CA LEU A 143 -27.12 36.58 -36.57
C LEU A 143 -27.31 35.12 -36.18
N GLU A 144 -26.35 34.29 -36.51
CA GLU A 144 -26.28 32.89 -36.13
C GLU A 144 -25.04 32.65 -35.26
N PHE A 145 -25.16 31.78 -34.28
CA PHE A 145 -24.08 31.46 -33.36
C PHE A 145 -24.03 29.98 -33.02
N VAL A 146 -22.84 29.49 -32.69
CA VAL A 146 -22.59 28.16 -32.21
C VAL A 146 -22.61 28.19 -30.65
N SER A 147 -23.49 27.40 -30.05
CA SER A 147 -23.59 27.29 -28.61
C SER A 147 -23.04 25.95 -28.12
N ARG A 148 -22.44 25.95 -26.95
CA ARG A 148 -22.00 24.74 -26.23
C ARG A 148 -23.16 24.20 -25.42
N LYS A 149 -23.54 22.93 -25.67
CA LYS A 149 -24.53 22.21 -24.87
C LYS A 149 -23.84 21.05 -24.16
N LYS A 150 -23.83 21.05 -22.83
CA LYS A 150 -23.47 19.87 -22.08
C LYS A 150 -24.58 18.81 -22.25
N ARG A 151 -24.24 17.63 -22.72
CA ARG A 151 -25.12 16.47 -22.70
C ARG A 151 -24.60 15.48 -21.67
N THR A 152 -25.43 15.18 -20.70
CA THR A 152 -25.23 14.08 -19.76
C THR A 152 -25.57 12.79 -20.52
N ASP A 153 -24.63 11.90 -20.64
CA ASP A 153 -24.81 10.62 -21.34
C ASP A 153 -24.59 9.48 -20.33
N GLU A 154 -25.68 9.09 -19.66
CA GLU A 154 -25.68 7.99 -18.70
C GLU A 154 -25.46 6.63 -19.38
N SER A 155 -25.77 6.54 -20.69
CA SER A 155 -25.52 5.35 -21.51
C SER A 155 -24.08 5.23 -22.00
N ASN A 156 -23.25 6.22 -21.67
CA ASN A 156 -21.83 6.23 -22.07
C ASN A 156 -21.10 4.99 -21.53
N LEU A 157 -20.33 4.34 -22.39
CA LEU A 157 -19.61 3.12 -22.04
C LEU A 157 -18.72 3.32 -20.81
N LEU A 158 -18.03 4.46 -20.66
CA LEU A 158 -17.18 4.74 -19.49
C LEU A 158 -17.99 4.84 -18.18
N THR A 159 -19.18 5.43 -18.23
CA THR A 159 -20.12 5.46 -17.09
C THR A 159 -20.56 4.05 -16.68
N ARG A 160 -20.93 3.22 -17.68
CA ARG A 160 -21.30 1.81 -17.46
C ARG A 160 -20.14 1.01 -16.89
N VAL A 161 -18.94 1.18 -17.41
CA VAL A 161 -17.70 0.53 -16.94
C VAL A 161 -17.41 0.94 -15.50
N HIS A 162 -17.48 2.23 -15.19
CA HIS A 162 -17.28 2.73 -13.83
C HIS A 162 -18.28 2.10 -12.85
N GLY A 163 -19.58 2.16 -13.16
CA GLY A 163 -20.64 1.57 -12.32
C GLY A 163 -20.41 0.07 -12.09
N TYR A 164 -20.10 -0.68 -13.13
CA TYR A 164 -19.79 -2.11 -13.04
C TYR A 164 -18.58 -2.41 -12.15
N ILE A 165 -17.48 -1.70 -12.34
CA ILE A 165 -16.27 -1.95 -11.55
C ILE A 165 -16.46 -1.51 -10.10
N VAL A 166 -17.16 -0.43 -9.84
CA VAL A 166 -17.51 -0.01 -8.47
C VAL A 166 -18.43 -1.05 -7.81
N TYR A 167 -19.44 -1.57 -8.51
CA TYR A 167 -20.26 -2.67 -8.02
C TYR A 167 -19.42 -3.90 -7.63
N GLN A 168 -18.52 -4.34 -8.52
CA GLN A 168 -17.61 -5.45 -8.22
C GLN A 168 -16.66 -5.14 -7.05
N SER A 169 -16.20 -3.90 -6.94
CA SER A 169 -15.36 -3.44 -5.83
C SER A 169 -16.09 -3.54 -4.49
N PHE A 170 -17.37 -3.12 -4.42
CA PHE A 170 -18.21 -3.31 -3.22
C PHE A 170 -18.46 -4.78 -2.93
N LYS A 171 -18.68 -5.61 -3.95
CA LYS A 171 -18.88 -7.05 -3.77
C LYS A 171 -17.64 -7.72 -3.15
N ILE A 172 -16.44 -7.32 -3.59
CA ILE A 172 -15.17 -7.89 -3.16
C ILE A 172 -14.75 -7.34 -1.79
N LEU A 173 -14.71 -6.01 -1.64
CA LEU A 173 -14.14 -5.35 -0.46
C LEU A 173 -15.17 -4.94 0.58
N GLY A 174 -16.41 -4.69 0.18
CA GLY A 174 -17.47 -4.23 1.09
C GLY A 174 -17.56 -5.03 2.39
N PRO A 175 -17.61 -6.37 2.34
CA PRO A 175 -17.67 -7.19 3.56
C PRO A 175 -16.49 -6.98 4.52
N PHE A 176 -15.29 -6.71 4.00
CA PHE A 176 -14.10 -6.47 4.85
C PHE A 176 -14.11 -5.09 5.52
N ILE A 177 -14.70 -4.10 4.88
CA ILE A 177 -14.70 -2.72 5.37
C ILE A 177 -16.08 -2.30 5.92
N GLY A 178 -16.97 -3.27 6.15
CA GLY A 178 -18.30 -3.04 6.75
C GLY A 178 -19.28 -2.27 5.86
N LEU A 179 -19.06 -2.23 4.53
CA LEU A 179 -19.92 -1.53 3.58
C LEU A 179 -20.85 -2.49 2.84
N LYS A 180 -22.10 -2.08 2.68
CA LYS A 180 -23.10 -2.77 1.83
C LYS A 180 -23.07 -2.18 0.42
N ILE A 181 -23.49 -2.98 -0.55
CA ILE A 181 -23.64 -2.51 -1.94
C ILE A 181 -24.74 -1.47 -2.00
N PRO A 182 -24.47 -0.24 -2.47
CA PRO A 182 -25.50 0.78 -2.67
C PRO A 182 -26.55 0.35 -3.71
N PRO A 183 -27.85 0.62 -3.48
CA PRO A 183 -28.92 0.21 -4.39
C PRO A 183 -28.74 0.71 -5.83
N GLU A 184 -28.23 1.92 -6.00
CA GLU A 184 -27.97 2.53 -7.32
C GLU A 184 -26.92 1.79 -8.16
N LEU A 185 -26.10 0.94 -7.54
CA LEU A 185 -25.12 0.13 -8.26
C LEU A 185 -25.70 -1.19 -8.80
N ILE A 186 -26.88 -1.59 -8.35
CA ILE A 186 -27.48 -2.87 -8.74
C ILE A 186 -27.79 -2.92 -10.25
N GLU A 187 -28.07 -1.77 -10.85
CA GLU A 187 -28.34 -1.68 -12.30
C GLU A 187 -27.10 -1.96 -13.17
N TYR A 188 -25.87 -1.82 -12.60
CA TYR A 188 -24.61 -2.04 -13.32
C TYR A 188 -24.10 -3.49 -13.24
N THR A 189 -24.98 -4.45 -13.02
CA THR A 189 -24.59 -5.87 -13.01
C THR A 189 -24.29 -6.42 -14.40
N ASN A 190 -23.58 -7.49 -14.47
CA ASN A 190 -23.09 -8.40 -15.53
C ASN A 190 -23.33 -8.15 -17.05
N GLN A 191 -24.14 -7.20 -17.49
CA GLN A 191 -24.40 -6.98 -18.92
C GLN A 191 -23.15 -6.52 -19.69
N LEU A 192 -22.26 -5.81 -19.05
CA LEU A 192 -21.08 -5.21 -19.71
C LEU A 192 -20.13 -6.27 -20.29
N LEU A 193 -19.83 -7.32 -19.53
CA LEU A 193 -18.92 -8.40 -19.96
C LEU A 193 -19.57 -9.37 -20.97
N GLN A 194 -20.88 -9.30 -21.19
CA GLN A 194 -21.55 -10.02 -22.26
C GLN A 194 -21.41 -9.30 -23.61
N GLU A 195 -21.26 -7.99 -23.57
CA GLU A 195 -21.16 -7.14 -24.75
C GLU A 195 -19.71 -6.90 -25.21
N TYR A 196 -18.75 -6.87 -24.26
CA TYR A 196 -17.37 -6.47 -24.52
C TYR A 196 -16.36 -7.38 -23.83
N ASP A 197 -15.26 -7.68 -24.52
CA ASP A 197 -14.09 -8.31 -23.91
C ASP A 197 -13.30 -7.33 -23.03
N ILE A 198 -12.66 -7.83 -21.97
CA ILE A 198 -11.90 -7.03 -21.01
C ILE A 198 -10.82 -6.19 -21.70
N ASN A 199 -10.11 -6.75 -22.69
CA ASN A 199 -9.07 -6.03 -23.43
C ASN A 199 -9.65 -4.89 -24.25
N GLN A 200 -10.84 -5.05 -24.82
CA GLN A 200 -11.55 -4.00 -25.53
C GLN A 200 -11.94 -2.85 -24.59
N ILE A 201 -12.40 -3.19 -23.38
CA ILE A 201 -12.74 -2.20 -22.35
C ILE A 201 -11.49 -1.43 -21.91
N ILE A 202 -10.38 -2.13 -21.66
CA ILE A 202 -9.11 -1.49 -21.28
C ILE A 202 -8.66 -0.52 -22.35
N HIS A 203 -8.65 -0.96 -23.62
CA HIS A 203 -8.24 -0.11 -24.74
C HIS A 203 -9.14 1.13 -24.89
N PHE A 204 -10.44 0.96 -24.73
CA PHE A 204 -11.40 2.08 -24.72
C PHE A 204 -11.09 3.08 -23.59
N ILE A 205 -10.82 2.61 -22.35
CA ILE A 205 -10.50 3.50 -21.22
C ILE A 205 -9.17 4.24 -21.50
N GLU A 206 -8.17 3.57 -22.07
CA GLU A 206 -6.89 4.18 -22.43
C GLU A 206 -7.07 5.31 -23.48
N GLN A 207 -7.97 5.13 -24.44
CA GLN A 207 -8.31 6.18 -25.42
C GLN A 207 -9.04 7.36 -24.75
N GLU A 208 -10.08 7.09 -23.95
CA GLU A 208 -10.84 8.14 -23.26
C GLU A 208 -9.97 8.92 -22.26
N ARG A 209 -9.02 8.26 -21.58
CA ARG A 209 -8.10 8.91 -20.64
C ARG A 209 -7.32 10.07 -21.28
N ASN A 210 -6.96 9.96 -22.56
CA ASN A 210 -6.25 11.03 -23.28
C ASN A 210 -7.12 12.28 -23.52
N ASN A 211 -8.43 12.17 -23.36
CA ASN A 211 -9.37 13.27 -23.52
C ASN A 211 -9.65 14.02 -22.20
N PHE A 212 -9.12 13.53 -21.09
CA PHE A 212 -9.31 14.12 -19.77
C PHE A 212 -8.14 15.01 -19.36
N PHE A 213 -8.46 16.08 -18.65
CA PHE A 213 -7.49 17.11 -18.25
C PHE A 213 -7.45 17.32 -16.74
N THR A 214 -8.38 16.74 -15.98
CA THR A 214 -8.36 16.80 -14.52
C THR A 214 -7.63 15.60 -13.92
N ASP A 215 -6.86 15.84 -12.86
CA ASP A 215 -6.11 14.78 -12.17
C ASP A 215 -7.03 13.65 -11.69
N ARG A 216 -8.25 13.99 -11.23
CA ARG A 216 -9.22 12.99 -10.80
C ARG A 216 -9.66 12.07 -11.93
N GLU A 217 -10.02 12.60 -13.09
CA GLU A 217 -10.50 11.82 -14.23
C GLU A 217 -9.41 10.89 -14.77
N VAL A 218 -8.18 11.40 -14.90
CA VAL A 218 -7.02 10.61 -15.30
C VAL A 218 -6.73 9.49 -14.28
N HIS A 219 -6.80 9.83 -12.99
CA HIS A 219 -6.57 8.85 -11.92
C HIS A 219 -7.67 7.79 -11.87
N LEU A 220 -8.93 8.18 -12.07
CA LEU A 220 -10.07 7.26 -12.18
C LEU A 220 -9.85 6.25 -13.31
N CYS A 221 -9.52 6.71 -14.53
CA CYS A 221 -9.21 5.82 -15.65
C CYS A 221 -8.08 4.84 -15.31
N ASN A 222 -7.00 5.32 -14.69
CA ASN A 222 -5.91 4.46 -14.26
C ASN A 222 -6.36 3.40 -13.26
N LYS A 223 -7.23 3.74 -12.31
CA LYS A 223 -7.76 2.79 -11.31
C LYS A 223 -8.71 1.77 -11.95
N LEU A 224 -9.52 2.16 -12.92
CA LEU A 224 -10.35 1.22 -13.68
C LEU A 224 -9.48 0.21 -14.45
N ILE A 225 -8.42 0.66 -15.11
CA ILE A 225 -7.48 -0.20 -15.83
C ILE A 225 -6.73 -1.13 -14.85
N GLU A 226 -6.25 -0.60 -13.71
CA GLU A 226 -5.59 -1.40 -12.66
C GLU A 226 -6.51 -2.52 -12.15
N PHE A 227 -7.79 -2.22 -11.93
CA PHE A 227 -8.78 -3.21 -11.48
C PHE A 227 -9.01 -4.30 -12.54
N LEU A 228 -9.21 -3.93 -13.80
CA LEU A 228 -9.46 -4.88 -14.89
C LEU A 228 -8.26 -5.77 -15.17
N LYS A 229 -7.05 -5.20 -15.21
CA LYS A 229 -5.81 -5.98 -15.42
C LYS A 229 -5.55 -6.97 -14.29
N GLY A 230 -5.87 -6.60 -13.06
CA GLY A 230 -5.73 -7.47 -11.90
C GLY A 230 -6.71 -8.64 -11.87
N ASN A 231 -7.91 -8.46 -12.43
CA ASN A 231 -8.94 -9.51 -12.46
C ASN A 231 -8.91 -10.37 -13.74
N SER A 232 -8.16 -9.97 -14.77
CA SER A 232 -8.07 -10.73 -16.03
C SER A 232 -7.22 -12.01 -15.92
N SER A 233 -6.38 -12.12 -14.90
CA SER A 233 -5.55 -13.31 -14.64
C SER A 233 -6.27 -14.41 -13.84
N VAL A 234 -7.49 -14.14 -13.36
CA VAL A 234 -8.30 -15.15 -12.67
C VAL A 234 -8.97 -16.02 -13.73
N GLU A 235 -8.31 -17.10 -14.15
CA GLU A 235 -8.96 -18.16 -14.90
C GLU A 235 -10.23 -18.59 -14.14
N ALA A 236 -11.31 -18.72 -14.86
CA ALA A 236 -12.70 -18.81 -14.41
C ALA A 236 -13.05 -19.99 -13.46
N ASN A 237 -12.07 -20.71 -12.91
CA ASN A 237 -12.28 -21.91 -12.12
C ASN A 237 -11.69 -21.90 -10.70
N SER A 238 -11.06 -20.80 -10.24
CA SER A 238 -10.68 -20.71 -8.82
C SER A 238 -11.27 -19.45 -8.21
N ASN A 239 -12.39 -19.59 -7.49
CA ASN A 239 -13.01 -18.54 -6.69
C ASN A 239 -12.18 -18.13 -5.46
N ILE A 240 -10.88 -18.44 -5.44
CA ILE A 240 -10.00 -18.19 -4.31
C ILE A 240 -9.25 -16.90 -4.55
N MET A 241 -9.64 -15.85 -3.84
CA MET A 241 -8.89 -14.61 -3.82
C MET A 241 -7.98 -14.61 -2.60
N CYS A 242 -6.68 -14.77 -2.83
CA CYS A 242 -5.67 -14.73 -1.79
C CYS A 242 -4.70 -13.57 -2.05
N LEU A 243 -4.51 -12.72 -1.05
CA LEU A 243 -3.63 -11.57 -1.03
C LEU A 243 -2.76 -11.66 0.20
N ALA A 244 -1.74 -12.48 0.16
CA ALA A 244 -0.97 -12.84 1.32
C ALA A 244 0.54 -12.72 1.09
N VAL A 245 1.24 -12.20 2.08
CA VAL A 245 2.70 -12.16 2.15
C VAL A 245 3.14 -13.15 3.23
N ARG A 246 3.94 -14.16 2.87
CA ARG A 246 4.47 -15.14 3.82
C ARG A 246 5.56 -14.53 4.70
N HIS A 247 6.46 -13.76 4.12
CA HIS A 247 7.63 -13.18 4.81
C HIS A 247 7.40 -11.69 5.13
N PHE A 248 6.42 -11.40 5.99
CA PHE A 248 6.08 -10.00 6.34
C PHE A 248 7.24 -9.28 7.05
N HIS A 249 8.28 -9.98 7.55
CA HIS A 249 9.46 -9.32 8.12
C HIS A 249 10.13 -8.38 7.11
N VAL A 250 10.17 -8.72 5.82
CA VAL A 250 10.73 -7.83 4.77
C VAL A 250 9.88 -6.58 4.59
N VAL A 251 8.54 -6.72 4.69
CA VAL A 251 7.63 -5.56 4.69
C VAL A 251 7.85 -4.68 5.92
N TRP A 252 8.08 -5.32 7.09
CA TRP A 252 8.36 -4.63 8.34
C TRP A 252 9.66 -3.82 8.30
N GLU A 253 10.73 -4.40 7.78
CA GLU A 253 12.00 -3.72 7.52
C GLU A 253 11.79 -2.50 6.62
N LYS A 254 11.00 -2.65 5.54
CA LYS A 254 10.68 -1.54 4.63
C LYS A 254 9.89 -0.42 5.30
N ILE A 255 8.91 -0.78 6.16
CA ILE A 255 8.15 0.18 6.96
C ILE A 255 9.10 0.94 7.90
N CYS A 256 9.94 0.24 8.65
CA CYS A 256 10.90 0.86 9.57
C CYS A 256 11.90 1.76 8.81
N SER A 257 12.40 1.33 7.67
CA SER A 257 13.27 2.13 6.81
C SER A 257 12.58 3.41 6.34
N PHE A 258 11.35 3.34 5.87
CA PHE A 258 10.57 4.51 5.47
C PHE A 258 10.36 5.50 6.60
N LEU A 259 10.07 5.01 7.82
CA LEU A 259 9.76 5.84 8.98
C LEU A 259 11.00 6.52 9.57
N PHE A 260 12.15 5.84 9.59
CA PHE A 260 13.30 6.27 10.36
C PHE A 260 14.56 6.57 9.55
N ALA A 261 14.75 6.01 8.35
CA ALA A 261 15.99 6.22 7.60
C ALA A 261 16.15 7.66 7.11
N ASN A 262 17.36 8.19 7.22
CA ASN A 262 17.80 9.42 6.54
C ASN A 262 19.23 9.33 6.01
N MET A 263 19.85 8.16 6.13
CA MET A 263 21.23 7.91 5.72
C MET A 263 21.31 6.53 5.05
N SER A 264 22.07 6.42 3.97
CA SER A 264 22.33 5.14 3.31
C SER A 264 23.51 4.44 3.95
N ALA A 265 23.37 3.17 4.28
CA ALA A 265 24.42 2.33 4.80
C ALA A 265 25.44 1.89 3.72
N ASN A 266 25.00 1.81 2.46
CA ASN A 266 25.79 1.20 1.36
C ASN A 266 27.17 1.79 1.15
N ASN A 267 27.35 3.09 1.40
CA ASN A 267 28.62 3.77 1.17
C ASN A 267 29.53 3.84 2.41
N ILE A 268 29.06 3.39 3.55
CA ILE A 268 29.71 3.58 4.85
C ILE A 268 30.06 2.24 5.50
N MET A 269 29.17 1.25 5.37
CA MET A 269 29.40 -0.08 5.91
C MET A 269 30.55 -0.79 5.16
N PRO A 270 31.52 -1.34 5.89
CA PRO A 270 32.57 -2.15 5.27
C PRO A 270 31.98 -3.50 4.84
N ASN A 271 32.34 -3.91 3.64
CA ASN A 271 31.93 -5.22 3.13
C ASN A 271 32.92 -6.29 3.58
N PRO A 272 32.50 -7.35 4.26
CA PRO A 272 33.30 -8.53 4.45
C PRO A 272 33.67 -9.15 3.11
N PHE A 273 34.87 -9.72 3.01
CA PHE A 273 35.33 -10.36 1.77
C PHE A 273 36.04 -11.66 2.04
N TRP A 274 35.97 -12.57 1.08
CA TRP A 274 36.77 -13.74 1.00
C TRP A 274 37.83 -13.54 -0.06
N GLN A 275 39.07 -13.91 0.25
CA GLN A 275 40.15 -13.97 -0.75
C GLN A 275 40.57 -15.43 -0.93
N VAL A 276 40.37 -15.96 -2.13
CA VAL A 276 40.72 -17.36 -2.47
C VAL A 276 41.42 -17.35 -3.82
N ASN A 277 42.64 -17.81 -3.87
CA ASN A 277 43.42 -17.94 -5.10
C ASN A 277 43.38 -16.65 -5.98
N ASP A 278 43.77 -15.51 -5.43
CA ASP A 278 43.80 -14.18 -6.09
C ASP A 278 42.42 -13.61 -6.49
N LYS A 279 41.33 -14.30 -6.20
CA LYS A 279 39.96 -13.79 -6.38
C LYS A 279 39.39 -13.30 -5.05
N SER A 280 38.77 -12.13 -5.08
CA SER A 280 38.07 -11.57 -3.92
C SER A 280 36.58 -11.55 -4.19
N ILE A 281 35.80 -12.15 -3.28
CA ILE A 281 34.33 -12.13 -3.30
C ILE A 281 33.88 -11.35 -2.08
N LYS A 282 33.18 -10.23 -2.31
CA LYS A 282 32.60 -9.41 -1.23
C LYS A 282 31.20 -9.90 -0.89
N THR A 283 30.89 -9.88 0.40
CA THR A 283 29.54 -10.05 0.93
C THR A 283 29.08 -8.71 1.51
N SER A 284 27.78 -8.46 1.50
CA SER A 284 27.23 -7.24 2.11
C SER A 284 26.81 -7.51 3.55
N GLN A 285 27.06 -6.54 4.42
CA GLN A 285 26.42 -6.44 5.72
C GLN A 285 25.84 -5.04 5.85
N ILE A 286 24.51 -4.95 5.94
CA ILE A 286 23.82 -3.66 5.92
C ILE A 286 22.77 -3.69 7.03
N PRO A 287 22.79 -2.72 7.97
CA PRO A 287 21.69 -2.55 8.91
C PRO A 287 20.42 -2.10 8.15
N ASP A 288 19.26 -2.51 8.64
CA ASP A 288 17.98 -2.21 7.98
C ASP A 288 17.72 -0.71 7.89
N VAL A 289 18.17 0.05 8.92
CA VAL A 289 17.95 1.49 9.00
C VAL A 289 19.14 2.20 9.64
N MET A 290 19.54 3.30 9.04
CA MET A 290 20.46 4.27 9.64
C MET A 290 19.83 5.64 9.75
N LEU A 291 19.85 6.21 10.97
CA LEU A 291 19.35 7.55 11.27
C LEU A 291 20.47 8.39 11.89
N ARG A 292 20.79 9.51 11.25
CA ARG A 292 21.70 10.52 11.81
C ARG A 292 20.90 11.72 12.32
N ASN A 293 21.18 12.10 13.55
CA ASN A 293 20.68 13.33 14.15
C ASN A 293 21.85 14.12 14.75
N LYS A 294 22.26 15.20 14.08
CA LYS A 294 23.44 16.01 14.45
C LYS A 294 24.70 15.13 14.56
N ASN A 295 25.24 14.99 15.76
CA ASN A 295 26.41 14.21 16.12
C ASN A 295 26.08 12.81 16.71
N GLN A 296 24.85 12.38 16.57
CA GLN A 296 24.36 11.07 17.02
C GLN A 296 24.02 10.18 15.83
N LEU A 297 24.38 8.90 15.92
CA LEU A 297 24.05 7.87 14.94
C LEU A 297 23.25 6.76 15.59
N TYR A 298 22.12 6.43 14.98
CA TYR A 298 21.20 5.37 15.40
C TYR A 298 21.28 4.25 14.37
N ILE A 299 21.71 3.07 14.80
CA ILE A 299 21.83 1.85 13.99
C ILE A 299 20.65 0.98 14.38
N ILE A 300 19.69 0.83 13.48
CA ILE A 300 18.40 0.22 13.81
C ILE A 300 18.24 -1.04 12.98
N ASP A 301 17.86 -2.13 13.62
CA ASP A 301 17.51 -3.40 13.01
C ASP A 301 16.05 -3.74 13.35
N ALA A 302 15.26 -3.96 12.31
CA ALA A 302 13.83 -4.18 12.40
C ALA A 302 13.52 -5.64 12.67
N LYS A 303 13.23 -5.98 13.92
CA LYS A 303 12.96 -7.36 14.36
C LYS A 303 11.48 -7.68 14.33
N TYR A 304 11.06 -8.56 13.44
CA TYR A 304 9.66 -8.98 13.32
C TYR A 304 9.36 -10.15 14.26
N TYR A 305 9.47 -9.91 15.58
CA TYR A 305 9.24 -10.89 16.63
C TYR A 305 7.99 -10.58 17.45
N THR A 306 7.32 -11.64 17.95
CA THR A 306 6.26 -11.49 18.94
C THR A 306 6.90 -11.44 20.32
N LEU A 307 6.74 -10.30 21.01
CA LEU A 307 7.22 -10.14 22.37
C LEU A 307 6.20 -10.72 23.35
N TYR A 308 6.60 -11.74 24.08
CA TYR A 308 5.77 -12.37 25.09
C TYR A 308 6.09 -11.84 26.50
N LYS A 309 5.09 -11.79 27.39
CA LYS A 309 5.27 -11.35 28.78
C LYS A 309 6.30 -12.19 29.58
N ASN A 310 6.51 -13.42 29.18
CA ASN A 310 7.48 -14.33 29.77
C ASN A 310 8.89 -14.24 29.18
N LEU A 311 9.19 -13.16 28.45
CA LEU A 311 10.47 -12.87 27.78
C LEU A 311 10.88 -13.89 26.70
N LYS A 312 9.99 -14.80 26.30
CA LYS A 312 10.22 -15.66 25.14
C LYS A 312 10.09 -14.85 23.85
N GLY A 313 10.81 -15.26 22.81
CA GLY A 313 10.78 -14.60 21.49
C GLY A 313 11.66 -13.36 21.38
N LEU A 314 12.59 -13.15 22.33
CA LEU A 314 13.61 -12.10 22.19
C LEU A 314 14.69 -12.51 21.19
N PRO A 315 15.38 -11.53 20.55
CA PRO A 315 16.52 -11.78 19.68
C PRO A 315 17.59 -12.65 20.34
N GLY A 316 18.05 -13.65 19.63
CA GLY A 316 19.09 -14.57 20.10
C GLY A 316 20.50 -14.04 19.90
N TRP A 317 21.49 -14.88 20.26
CA TRP A 317 22.91 -14.55 20.14
C TRP A 317 23.33 -14.00 18.78
N GLY A 318 22.90 -14.63 17.71
CA GLY A 318 23.26 -14.19 16.35
C GLY A 318 22.80 -12.76 16.01
N ASP A 319 21.61 -12.36 16.46
CA ASP A 319 21.07 -11.01 16.30
C ASP A 319 21.88 -9.98 17.10
N LEU A 320 22.22 -10.35 18.35
CA LEU A 320 22.99 -9.46 19.25
C LEU A 320 24.40 -9.22 18.70
N VAL A 321 25.10 -10.30 18.28
CA VAL A 321 26.45 -10.19 17.72
C VAL A 321 26.44 -9.35 16.45
N LYS A 322 25.51 -9.60 15.54
CA LYS A 322 25.34 -8.81 14.31
C LYS A 322 25.18 -7.32 14.61
N GLN A 323 24.38 -6.98 15.59
CA GLN A 323 24.09 -5.59 15.95
C GLN A 323 25.30 -4.90 16.62
N PHE A 324 26.01 -5.58 17.53
CA PHE A 324 27.25 -5.07 18.10
C PHE A 324 28.33 -4.91 17.05
N PHE A 325 28.41 -5.84 16.09
CA PHE A 325 29.38 -5.77 15.02
C PHE A 325 29.15 -4.57 14.11
N TYR A 326 27.89 -4.22 13.82
CA TYR A 326 27.58 -2.99 13.08
C TYR A 326 28.14 -1.74 13.79
N LEU A 327 27.90 -1.61 15.06
CA LEU A 327 28.41 -0.48 15.85
C LEU A 327 29.94 -0.45 15.84
N TYR A 328 30.59 -1.60 16.09
CA TYR A 328 32.04 -1.72 16.10
C TYR A 328 32.66 -1.31 14.77
N THR A 329 32.09 -1.75 13.65
CA THR A 329 32.62 -1.48 12.31
C THR A 329 32.40 -0.04 11.85
N LEU A 330 31.42 0.67 12.44
CA LEU A 330 31.11 2.06 12.09
C LEU A 330 31.84 3.09 12.94
N LYS A 331 32.39 2.68 14.10
CA LYS A 331 32.94 3.58 15.13
C LYS A 331 33.95 4.61 14.59
N ASP A 332 34.79 4.21 13.63
CA ASP A 332 35.84 5.06 13.07
C ASP A 332 35.59 5.45 11.59
N ARG A 333 34.36 5.26 11.09
CA ARG A 333 34.02 5.43 9.68
C ARG A 333 33.00 6.54 9.40
N VAL A 334 32.41 7.10 10.44
CA VAL A 334 31.41 8.17 10.28
C VAL A 334 31.94 9.41 10.98
N ASP A 335 32.27 10.43 10.19
CA ASP A 335 32.81 11.70 10.70
C ASP A 335 31.79 12.46 11.56
N ASN A 336 32.31 13.15 12.57
CA ASN A 336 31.55 14.02 13.46
C ASN A 336 30.45 13.32 14.25
N ILE A 337 30.56 12.02 14.52
CA ILE A 337 29.68 11.27 15.45
C ILE A 337 30.37 11.21 16.81
N ARG A 338 29.61 11.61 17.85
CA ARG A 338 30.05 11.51 19.25
C ARG A 338 29.40 10.34 19.98
N GLU A 339 28.18 10.02 19.60
CA GLU A 339 27.37 8.99 20.25
C GLU A 339 26.73 8.07 19.20
N MET A 340 26.77 6.77 19.48
CA MET A 340 26.13 5.75 18.64
C MET A 340 25.19 4.89 19.48
N PHE A 341 24.00 4.66 18.94
CA PHE A 341 22.95 3.89 19.60
C PHE A 341 22.57 2.67 18.77
N ASN A 342 22.67 1.49 19.37
CA ASN A 342 22.15 0.25 18.83
C ASN A 342 20.69 0.08 19.20
N ILE A 343 19.83 -0.18 18.24
CA ILE A 343 18.38 -0.24 18.44
C ILE A 343 17.76 -1.45 17.76
N PHE A 344 16.89 -2.16 18.48
CA PHE A 344 15.93 -3.09 17.92
C PHE A 344 14.53 -2.48 17.92
N VAL A 345 13.82 -2.58 16.79
CA VAL A 345 12.42 -2.14 16.67
C VAL A 345 11.52 -3.35 16.43
N PHE A 346 10.62 -3.59 17.38
CA PHE A 346 9.66 -4.69 17.36
C PHE A 346 8.25 -4.21 17.03
N PRO A 347 7.44 -5.01 16.31
CA PRO A 347 6.02 -4.74 16.21
C PRO A 347 5.33 -4.90 17.58
N GLY A 348 4.44 -3.99 17.91
CA GLY A 348 3.71 -4.03 19.17
C GLY A 348 2.43 -3.22 19.12
N THR A 349 1.73 -3.17 20.25
CA THR A 349 0.55 -2.33 20.43
C THR A 349 0.79 -1.43 21.64
N SER A 350 0.63 -0.14 21.45
CA SER A 350 0.80 0.85 22.52
C SER A 350 -0.04 2.10 22.25
N ASN A 351 -0.43 2.82 23.31
CA ASN A 351 -1.02 4.13 23.18
C ASN A 351 -0.02 5.13 22.55
N GLU A 352 1.27 4.96 22.83
CA GLU A 352 2.35 5.70 22.20
C GLU A 352 2.72 5.07 20.87
N ILE A 353 3.23 5.86 19.93
CA ILE A 353 3.67 5.35 18.62
C ILE A 353 4.92 4.48 18.80
N ILE A 354 5.87 4.95 19.60
CA ILE A 354 7.12 4.25 19.95
C ILE A 354 7.20 4.19 21.47
N LYS A 355 7.50 3.00 22.01
CA LYS A 355 7.63 2.78 23.44
C LYS A 355 8.90 1.98 23.73
N TYR A 356 9.65 2.42 24.73
CA TYR A 356 10.79 1.65 25.24
C TYR A 356 10.33 0.31 25.80
N TYR A 357 11.05 -0.76 25.43
CA TYR A 357 10.76 -2.13 25.87
C TYR A 357 11.78 -2.65 26.88
N GLY A 358 13.06 -2.38 26.67
CA GLY A 358 14.16 -2.87 27.49
C GLY A 358 15.51 -2.75 26.80
N LYS A 359 16.54 -3.32 27.39
CA LYS A 359 17.89 -3.34 26.82
C LYS A 359 18.54 -4.71 26.94
N SER A 360 19.47 -4.99 26.05
CA SER A 360 20.34 -6.17 26.06
C SER A 360 21.79 -5.77 26.16
N ALA A 361 22.59 -6.58 26.81
CA ALA A 361 24.04 -6.40 26.94
C ALA A 361 24.72 -7.78 27.00
N VAL A 362 26.05 -7.80 26.92
CA VAL A 362 26.86 -9.00 27.16
C VAL A 362 27.43 -8.95 28.57
N GLU A 363 27.13 -9.97 29.38
CA GLU A 363 27.59 -10.05 30.76
C GLU A 363 29.13 -10.03 30.80
N GLY A 364 29.67 -9.17 31.68
CA GLY A 364 31.11 -9.03 31.85
C GLY A 364 31.86 -8.28 30.73
N VAL A 365 31.13 -7.76 29.73
CA VAL A 365 31.74 -7.00 28.60
C VAL A 365 31.03 -5.66 28.42
N GLU A 366 31.15 -4.78 29.40
CA GLU A 366 30.49 -3.46 29.39
C GLU A 366 30.96 -2.53 28.26
N SER A 367 32.17 -2.76 27.74
CA SER A 367 32.74 -1.97 26.66
C SER A 367 31.96 -2.09 25.33
N LEU A 368 31.15 -3.13 25.14
CA LEU A 368 30.26 -3.27 23.97
C LEU A 368 29.03 -2.35 24.07
N GLY A 369 28.69 -1.85 25.25
CA GLY A 369 27.51 -1.03 25.46
C GLY A 369 26.20 -1.84 25.46
N TYR A 370 25.13 -1.20 25.05
CA TYR A 370 23.77 -1.76 25.08
C TYR A 370 23.11 -1.75 23.72
N ILE A 371 22.19 -2.71 23.52
CA ILE A 371 21.21 -2.68 22.44
C ILE A 371 19.87 -2.35 23.07
N TYR A 372 19.23 -1.27 22.65
CA TYR A 372 17.97 -0.79 23.20
C TYR A 372 16.81 -1.30 22.37
N GLY A 373 15.83 -1.92 22.99
CA GLY A 373 14.61 -2.42 22.36
C GLY A 373 13.47 -1.43 22.47
N PHE A 374 12.78 -1.19 21.36
CA PHE A 374 11.59 -0.37 21.30
C PHE A 374 10.47 -1.11 20.57
N THR A 375 9.23 -0.88 20.99
CA THR A 375 8.06 -1.33 20.26
C THR A 375 7.49 -0.18 19.43
N LEU A 376 7.13 -0.47 18.20
CA LEU A 376 6.43 0.43 17.28
C LEU A 376 5.00 -0.06 17.10
N ASP A 377 4.02 0.82 17.33
CA ASP A 377 2.60 0.48 17.17
C ASP A 377 2.28 0.11 15.73
N VAL A 378 1.78 -1.12 15.54
CA VAL A 378 1.58 -1.72 14.21
C VAL A 378 0.50 -0.97 13.42
N SER A 379 -0.65 -0.65 14.04
CA SER A 379 -1.74 0.04 13.36
C SER A 379 -1.29 1.42 12.86
N LYS A 380 -0.60 2.18 13.71
CA LYS A 380 -0.06 3.50 13.36
C LYS A 380 1.04 3.40 12.30
N ALA A 381 1.92 2.39 12.39
CA ALA A 381 2.98 2.17 11.40
C ALA A 381 2.43 1.84 10.02
N LEU A 382 1.43 0.94 9.93
CA LEU A 382 0.73 0.63 8.70
C LEU A 382 0.06 1.87 8.09
N LYS A 383 -0.67 2.64 8.92
CA LYS A 383 -1.32 3.88 8.48
C LYS A 383 -0.31 4.90 7.92
N MET A 384 0.79 5.11 8.63
CA MET A 384 1.83 6.04 8.19
C MET A 384 2.49 5.60 6.87
N TYR A 385 2.83 4.32 6.77
CA TYR A 385 3.41 3.79 5.55
C TYR A 385 2.41 3.86 4.39
N ALA A 386 1.17 3.40 4.58
CA ALA A 386 0.12 3.41 3.56
C ALA A 386 -0.14 4.81 2.97
N HIS A 387 -0.03 5.86 3.79
CA HIS A 387 -0.32 7.26 3.41
C HIS A 387 0.93 8.12 3.14
N TYR A 388 2.10 7.52 2.95
CA TYR A 388 3.37 8.23 2.70
C TYR A 388 3.70 9.29 3.75
N ASN A 389 3.29 9.08 5.01
CA ASN A 389 3.48 10.03 6.10
C ASN A 389 4.53 9.52 7.09
N SER A 390 5.77 10.01 6.98
CA SER A 390 6.83 9.75 7.95
C SER A 390 7.17 10.98 8.81
N ASN A 391 6.34 12.03 8.71
CA ASN A 391 6.57 13.28 9.41
C ASN A 391 6.76 13.07 10.91
N GLN A 392 7.78 13.69 11.48
CA GLN A 392 8.15 13.65 12.90
C GLN A 392 8.62 12.29 13.44
N MET A 393 8.51 11.16 12.72
CA MET A 393 8.86 9.85 13.26
C MET A 393 10.34 9.74 13.66
N LYS A 394 11.23 10.33 12.86
CA LYS A 394 12.67 10.40 13.17
C LYS A 394 12.91 11.18 14.47
N LYS A 395 12.24 12.30 14.63
CA LYS A 395 12.33 13.13 15.83
C LYS A 395 11.76 12.41 17.04
N ASN A 396 10.60 11.79 16.89
CA ASN A 396 9.95 11.02 17.97
C ASN A 396 10.87 9.89 18.46
N LEU A 397 11.49 9.13 17.54
CA LEU A 397 12.43 8.08 17.93
C LEU A 397 13.59 8.64 18.75
N VAL A 398 14.23 9.72 18.26
CA VAL A 398 15.34 10.38 18.96
C VAL A 398 14.93 10.82 20.38
N GLU A 399 13.77 11.47 20.52
CA GLU A 399 13.27 11.94 21.81
C GLU A 399 12.99 10.77 22.77
N VAL A 400 12.37 9.69 22.29
CA VAL A 400 12.07 8.51 23.12
C VAL A 400 13.38 7.82 23.54
N VAL A 401 14.34 7.68 22.63
CA VAL A 401 15.66 7.12 22.95
C VAL A 401 16.34 7.96 24.05
N GLN A 402 16.40 9.28 23.89
CA GLN A 402 17.04 10.18 24.85
C GLN A 402 16.38 10.19 26.25
N ARG A 403 15.06 9.94 26.33
CA ARG A 403 14.35 9.86 27.60
C ARG A 403 14.50 8.50 28.29
N SER A 404 14.87 7.46 27.55
CA SER A 404 14.89 6.07 28.02
C SER A 404 16.28 5.57 28.39
N ILE A 405 17.31 6.30 28.02
CA ILE A 405 18.74 6.02 28.23
C ILE A 405 19.34 7.02 29.21
#